data_923404ca934c677285e0577dbb013c15
#
_entry.id   923404ca934c677285e0577dbb013c15
#
_cell.length_a   1.000
_cell.length_b   1.000
_cell.length_c   1.000
_cell.angle_alpha   90.00
_cell.angle_beta   90.00
_cell.angle_gamma   90.00
#
_symmetry.space_group_name_H-M   'P 1'
#
loop_
_entity.id
_entity.type
_entity.pdbx_description
1 polymer ?
#
loop_
_entity_poly.entity_id
_entity_poly.type
_entity_poly.pdbx_seq_one_letter_code
_entity_poly.pdbx_strand_id
1 'polypeptide(L)'
;MRILSILALALAALILASTTTAAAGAPVIKYRDDQFGSVLATPKKQALYYWRVEKRAGGKIRCTGSCAKAWPPLYAKGAVPRKMRGIAGTFGTIRRPDGRRQVTFNGLAIYTYAHEGPTQVLCNNVNGWFVVRVR
;
A
#
# COMPACT_ATOMS: atom_id res chain seq x y z
N MET A 1 -60.10 -14.21 47.72
CA MET A 1 -59.70 -13.77 46.35
C MET A 1 -58.20 -13.58 46.35
N ARG A 2 -57.47 -14.46 45.70
CA ARG A 2 -56.00 -14.32 45.55
C ARG A 2 -55.73 -13.82 44.15
N ILE A 3 -55.17 -12.59 44.07
CA ILE A 3 -54.73 -12.00 42.81
C ILE A 3 -53.30 -12.48 42.56
N LEU A 4 -53.10 -13.32 41.54
CA LEU A 4 -51.77 -13.69 41.05
C LEU A 4 -51.27 -12.60 40.14
N SER A 5 -50.24 -11.89 40.59
CA SER A 5 -49.46 -10.97 39.73
C SER A 5 -48.44 -11.78 38.93
N ILE A 6 -48.66 -11.81 37.63
CA ILE A 6 -47.69 -12.40 36.70
C ILE A 6 -46.65 -11.32 36.34
N LEU A 7 -45.45 -11.48 36.85
CA LEU A 7 -44.29 -10.66 36.42
C LEU A 7 -43.78 -11.20 35.09
N ALA A 8 -44.01 -10.47 34.02
CA ALA A 8 -43.38 -10.76 32.72
C ALA A 8 -41.97 -10.19 32.70
N LEU A 9 -40.98 -11.08 32.76
CA LEU A 9 -39.56 -10.72 32.50
C LEU A 9 -39.36 -10.56 30.99
N ALA A 10 -39.21 -9.33 30.53
CA ALA A 10 -38.79 -9.06 29.17
C ALA A 10 -37.26 -9.22 29.09
N LEU A 11 -36.80 -10.30 28.47
CA LEU A 11 -35.39 -10.53 28.16
C LEU A 11 -35.03 -9.71 26.90
N ALA A 12 -34.39 -8.55 27.06
CA ALA A 12 -33.87 -7.79 25.94
C ALA A 12 -32.57 -8.45 25.48
N ALA A 13 -32.61 -9.19 24.37
CA ALA A 13 -31.43 -9.71 23.73
C ALA A 13 -30.69 -8.58 23.03
N LEU A 14 -29.55 -8.17 23.59
CA LEU A 14 -28.64 -7.22 22.99
C LEU A 14 -27.88 -7.93 21.85
N ILE A 15 -28.31 -7.73 20.61
CA ILE A 15 -27.58 -8.24 19.44
C ILE A 15 -26.40 -7.31 19.20
N LEU A 16 -25.21 -7.71 19.64
CA LEU A 16 -23.96 -7.04 19.22
C LEU A 16 -23.76 -7.36 17.73
N ALA A 17 -24.06 -6.40 16.88
CA ALA A 17 -23.66 -6.45 15.48
C ALA A 17 -22.13 -6.31 15.42
N SER A 18 -21.42 -7.41 15.23
CA SER A 18 -19.99 -7.39 14.93
C SER A 18 -19.81 -6.84 13.54
N THR A 19 -19.45 -5.56 13.43
CA THR A 19 -19.02 -4.97 12.15
C THR A 19 -17.64 -5.53 11.83
N THR A 20 -17.59 -6.58 11.02
CA THR A 20 -16.33 -7.01 10.40
C THR A 20 -15.94 -5.95 9.38
N THR A 21 -15.03 -5.05 9.73
CA THR A 21 -14.31 -4.23 8.76
C THR A 21 -13.47 -5.18 7.91
N ALA A 22 -13.84 -5.32 6.63
CA ALA A 22 -12.99 -6.03 5.68
C ALA A 22 -11.62 -5.35 5.68
N ALA A 23 -10.55 -6.11 5.99
CA ALA A 23 -9.19 -5.63 5.87
C ALA A 23 -8.96 -5.20 4.42
N ALA A 24 -8.54 -3.94 4.20
CA ALA A 24 -8.12 -3.48 2.89
C ALA A 24 -7.04 -4.45 2.38
N GLY A 25 -7.16 -4.95 1.15
CA GLY A 25 -6.17 -5.81 0.54
C GLY A 25 -4.78 -5.16 0.61
N ALA A 26 -3.72 -5.96 0.76
CA ALA A 26 -2.35 -5.44 0.77
C ALA A 26 -2.11 -4.61 -0.51
N PRO A 27 -1.56 -3.39 -0.41
CA PRO A 27 -1.35 -2.52 -1.56
C PRO A 27 -0.23 -3.01 -2.48
N VAL A 28 0.55 -3.98 -2.03
CA VAL A 28 1.70 -4.54 -2.74
C VAL A 28 1.76 -6.05 -2.61
N ILE A 29 2.41 -6.67 -3.57
CA ILE A 29 2.79 -8.07 -3.57
C ILE A 29 4.29 -8.19 -3.85
N LYS A 30 4.82 -9.37 -3.62
CA LYS A 30 6.15 -9.78 -4.08
C LYS A 30 5.98 -10.80 -5.19
N TYR A 31 6.69 -10.63 -6.30
CA TYR A 31 6.81 -11.67 -7.30
C TYR A 31 8.28 -11.87 -7.72
N ARG A 32 8.56 -13.00 -8.32
CA ARG A 32 9.91 -13.31 -8.81
C ARG A 32 10.02 -12.91 -10.28
N ASP A 33 10.95 -12.00 -10.53
CA ASP A 33 11.39 -11.59 -11.86
C ASP A 33 12.65 -12.40 -12.22
N ASP A 34 12.76 -12.83 -13.47
CA ASP A 34 13.87 -13.70 -13.90
C ASP A 34 15.23 -12.97 -13.89
N GLN A 35 15.22 -11.67 -14.13
CA GLN A 35 16.44 -10.86 -14.19
C GLN A 35 16.77 -10.20 -12.84
N PHE A 36 15.75 -9.75 -12.09
CA PHE A 36 15.95 -8.93 -10.89
C PHE A 36 15.67 -9.66 -9.59
N GLY A 37 15.25 -10.92 -9.65
CA GLY A 37 14.90 -11.71 -8.47
C GLY A 37 13.55 -11.28 -7.88
N SER A 38 13.42 -11.33 -6.56
CA SER A 38 12.16 -10.90 -5.93
C SER A 38 12.02 -9.39 -5.98
N VAL A 39 10.95 -8.91 -6.57
CA VAL A 39 10.62 -7.49 -6.71
C VAL A 39 9.26 -7.17 -6.09
N LEU A 40 9.13 -5.93 -5.65
CA LEU A 40 7.87 -5.40 -5.15
C LEU A 40 7.00 -4.96 -6.33
N ALA A 41 5.71 -5.25 -6.27
CA ALA A 41 4.77 -4.91 -7.32
C ALA A 41 3.39 -4.56 -6.75
N THR A 42 2.55 -3.97 -7.59
CA THR A 42 1.12 -3.84 -7.30
C THR A 42 0.44 -5.21 -7.34
N PRO A 43 -0.78 -5.37 -6.78
CA PRO A 43 -1.54 -6.61 -6.90
C PRO A 43 -1.77 -7.08 -8.35
N LYS A 44 -1.70 -6.16 -9.32
CA LYS A 44 -1.76 -6.47 -10.77
C LYS A 44 -0.40 -6.83 -11.37
N LYS A 45 0.62 -7.05 -10.51
CA LYS A 45 2.00 -7.40 -10.91
C LYS A 45 2.74 -6.31 -11.69
N GLN A 46 2.34 -5.07 -11.57
CA GLN A 46 3.11 -3.96 -12.12
C GLN A 46 4.25 -3.61 -11.17
N ALA A 47 5.49 -3.62 -11.66
CA ALA A 47 6.69 -3.39 -10.85
C ALA A 47 6.67 -2.03 -10.15
N LEU A 48 7.23 -1.98 -8.96
CA LEU A 48 7.36 -0.76 -8.17
C LEU A 48 8.81 -0.31 -8.14
N TYR A 49 8.99 1.01 -8.24
CA TYR A 49 10.26 1.68 -8.34
C TYR A 49 10.41 2.73 -7.25
N TYR A 50 11.64 3.04 -6.90
CA TYR A 50 12.02 4.25 -6.16
C TYR A 50 12.95 5.12 -6.99
N TRP A 51 12.99 6.42 -6.69
CA TRP A 51 13.85 7.37 -7.38
C TRP A 51 15.06 7.77 -6.53
N ARG A 52 16.26 7.59 -7.04
CA ARG A 52 17.51 7.92 -6.33
C ARG A 52 17.59 9.39 -5.94
N VAL A 53 17.00 10.31 -6.72
CA VAL A 53 16.93 11.73 -6.40
C VAL A 53 16.20 11.95 -5.06
N GLU A 54 15.08 11.28 -4.85
CA GLU A 54 14.34 11.34 -3.58
C GLU A 54 15.10 10.68 -2.44
N LYS A 55 15.78 9.58 -2.70
CA LYS A 55 16.67 8.94 -1.71
C LYS A 55 17.76 9.88 -1.23
N ARG A 56 18.41 10.60 -2.14
CA ARG A 56 19.43 11.62 -1.82
C ARG A 56 18.83 12.83 -1.10
N ALA A 57 17.56 13.10 -1.29
CA ALA A 57 16.82 14.17 -0.61
C ALA A 57 16.23 13.74 0.75
N GLY A 58 16.68 12.61 1.30
CA GLY A 58 16.19 12.09 2.58
C GLY A 58 14.75 11.58 2.53
N GLY A 59 14.29 11.15 1.36
CA GLY A 59 12.92 10.65 1.14
C GLY A 59 11.89 11.73 0.81
N LYS A 60 12.30 12.98 0.64
CA LYS A 60 11.39 14.07 0.24
C LYS A 60 10.88 13.87 -1.18
N ILE A 61 9.57 14.08 -1.38
CA ILE A 61 8.95 14.01 -2.71
C ILE A 61 9.56 15.06 -3.65
N ARG A 62 10.01 14.59 -4.81
CA ARG A 62 10.54 15.41 -5.91
C ARG A 62 9.80 15.15 -7.23
N CYS A 63 9.25 13.95 -7.39
CA CYS A 63 8.49 13.57 -8.57
C CYS A 63 7.06 14.11 -8.50
N THR A 64 6.83 15.25 -9.16
CA THR A 64 5.54 15.96 -9.23
C THR A 64 5.24 16.34 -10.68
N GLY A 65 4.03 16.81 -10.99
CA GLY A 65 3.67 17.29 -12.31
C GLY A 65 3.89 16.23 -13.41
N SER A 66 4.62 16.57 -14.44
CA SER A 66 4.93 15.67 -15.57
C SER A 66 5.70 14.43 -15.15
N CYS A 67 6.56 14.52 -14.14
CA CYS A 67 7.23 13.35 -13.56
C CYS A 67 6.21 12.36 -13.01
N ALA A 68 5.23 12.81 -12.24
CA ALA A 68 4.20 11.95 -11.65
C ALA A 68 3.21 11.39 -12.70
N LYS A 69 3.16 11.95 -13.89
CA LYS A 69 2.41 11.38 -15.03
C LYS A 69 3.17 10.19 -15.64
N ALA A 70 4.47 10.32 -15.82
CA ALA A 70 5.34 9.24 -16.31
C ALA A 70 5.56 8.16 -15.24
N TRP A 71 5.62 8.55 -13.97
CA TRP A 71 5.84 7.71 -12.81
C TRP A 71 4.68 7.86 -11.82
N PRO A 72 3.53 7.23 -12.08
CA PRO A 72 2.39 7.34 -11.18
C PRO A 72 2.72 6.86 -9.76
N PRO A 73 2.47 7.70 -8.75
CA PRO A 73 2.64 7.29 -7.36
C PRO A 73 1.74 6.13 -6.98
N LEU A 74 2.23 5.21 -6.14
CA LEU A 74 1.34 4.24 -5.51
C LEU A 74 0.60 4.93 -4.37
N TYR A 75 -0.64 5.33 -4.60
CA TYR A 75 -1.45 6.00 -3.60
C TYR A 75 -1.97 5.04 -2.53
N ALA A 76 -1.94 5.48 -1.28
CA ALA A 76 -2.54 4.77 -0.17
C ALA A 76 -4.07 4.88 -0.22
N LYS A 77 -4.74 3.73 -0.15
CA LYS A 77 -6.21 3.62 -0.09
C LYS A 77 -6.65 3.24 1.33
N GLY A 78 -6.30 4.07 2.32
CA GLY A 78 -6.53 3.79 3.73
C GLY A 78 -5.25 3.46 4.48
N ALA A 79 -5.37 2.75 5.61
CA ALA A 79 -4.22 2.38 6.43
C ALA A 79 -3.28 1.42 5.69
N VAL A 80 -1.98 1.68 5.78
CA VAL A 80 -0.94 0.82 5.21
C VAL A 80 -0.27 0.07 6.36
N PRO A 81 -0.31 -1.28 6.37
CA PRO A 81 0.38 -2.06 7.38
C PRO A 81 1.89 -1.78 7.37
N ARG A 82 2.48 -1.58 8.54
CA ARG A 82 3.93 -1.33 8.67
C ARG A 82 4.78 -2.50 8.18
N LYS A 83 4.29 -3.73 8.38
CA LYS A 83 4.92 -4.97 7.93
C LYS A 83 3.94 -5.76 7.08
N MET A 84 4.44 -6.41 6.06
CA MET A 84 3.65 -7.31 5.21
C MET A 84 4.28 -8.69 5.18
N ARG A 85 3.45 -9.71 5.29
CA ARG A 85 3.90 -11.10 5.35
C ARG A 85 4.73 -11.47 4.12
N GLY A 86 5.90 -12.06 4.34
CA GLY A 86 6.78 -12.53 3.29
C GLY A 86 7.60 -11.43 2.59
N ILE A 87 7.53 -10.19 3.07
CA ILE A 87 8.30 -9.06 2.54
C ILE A 87 9.14 -8.45 3.65
N ALA A 88 10.45 -8.57 3.55
CA ALA A 88 11.36 -7.90 4.46
C ALA A 88 11.42 -6.41 4.13
N GLY A 89 11.20 -5.56 5.15
CA GLY A 89 11.18 -4.12 5.02
C GLY A 89 10.01 -3.48 5.75
N THR A 90 9.95 -2.17 5.71
CA THR A 90 8.97 -1.38 6.44
C THR A 90 8.17 -0.51 5.48
N PHE A 91 6.85 -0.57 5.60
CA PHE A 91 5.92 0.26 4.83
C PHE A 91 5.41 1.42 5.66
N GLY A 92 5.03 2.47 4.99
CA GLY A 92 4.43 3.65 5.56
C GLY A 92 3.76 4.50 4.50
N THR A 93 3.49 5.74 4.84
CA THR A 93 2.92 6.70 3.90
C THR A 93 3.60 8.05 4.05
N ILE A 94 3.60 8.80 2.96
CA ILE A 94 4.05 10.20 2.92
C ILE A 94 2.97 11.06 2.27
N ARG A 95 2.76 12.26 2.81
CA ARG A 95 1.86 13.24 2.19
C ARG A 95 2.59 13.94 1.04
N ARG A 96 1.99 13.91 -0.13
CA ARG A 96 2.47 14.62 -1.32
C ARG A 96 2.08 16.11 -1.26
N PRO A 97 2.73 16.98 -2.05
CA PRO A 97 2.35 18.41 -2.12
C PRO A 97 0.89 18.65 -2.51
N ASP A 98 0.26 17.75 -3.27
CA ASP A 98 -1.17 17.80 -3.62
C ASP A 98 -2.12 17.34 -2.50
N GLY A 99 -1.58 16.98 -1.33
CA GLY A 99 -2.32 16.51 -0.17
C GLY A 99 -2.65 15.01 -0.18
N ARG A 100 -2.43 14.30 -1.28
CA ARG A 100 -2.67 12.85 -1.36
C ARG A 100 -1.55 12.08 -0.64
N ARG A 101 -1.90 10.91 -0.12
CA ARG A 101 -0.95 10.05 0.58
C ARG A 101 -0.42 8.97 -0.35
N GLN A 102 0.88 8.79 -0.35
CA GLN A 102 1.58 7.79 -1.15
C GLN A 102 2.20 6.74 -0.25
N VAL A 103 2.19 5.49 -0.70
CA VAL A 103 2.86 4.38 -0.01
C VAL A 103 4.37 4.57 -0.08
N THR A 104 5.05 4.31 1.04
CA THR A 104 6.50 4.27 1.13
C THR A 104 6.99 2.86 1.47
N PHE A 105 8.18 2.53 1.01
CA PHE A 105 8.92 1.33 1.39
C PHE A 105 10.33 1.74 1.87
N ASN A 106 10.66 1.34 3.10
CA ASN A 106 11.91 1.76 3.77
C ASN A 106 12.13 3.27 3.71
N GLY A 107 11.06 4.07 3.90
CA GLY A 107 11.12 5.52 3.92
C GLY A 107 11.13 6.19 2.54
N LEU A 108 11.07 5.44 1.45
CA LEU A 108 11.05 5.98 0.10
C LEU A 108 9.69 5.80 -0.56
N ALA A 109 9.18 6.86 -1.16
CA ALA A 109 7.98 6.81 -1.98
C ALA A 109 8.16 5.81 -3.13
N ILE A 110 7.14 5.02 -3.42
CA ILE A 110 7.19 4.03 -4.49
C ILE A 110 6.20 4.35 -5.59
N TYR A 111 6.60 4.03 -6.81
CA TYR A 111 5.97 4.46 -8.05
C TYR A 111 5.82 3.28 -9.00
N THR A 112 4.85 3.36 -9.90
CA THR A 112 4.83 2.54 -11.12
C THR A 112 5.41 3.33 -12.29
N TYR A 113 5.71 2.66 -13.40
CA TYR A 113 6.05 3.33 -14.66
C TYR A 113 4.85 3.25 -15.62
N ALA A 114 4.42 4.40 -16.18
CA ALA A 114 3.18 4.49 -16.95
C ALA A 114 3.19 3.67 -18.25
N HIS A 115 4.36 3.43 -18.83
CA HIS A 115 4.54 2.70 -20.09
C HIS A 115 4.99 1.24 -19.91
N GLU A 116 4.72 0.68 -18.74
CA GLU A 116 5.11 -0.67 -18.36
C GLU A 116 3.87 -1.50 -18.02
N GLY A 117 3.82 -2.71 -18.54
CA GLY A 117 2.73 -3.64 -18.24
C GLY A 117 3.06 -4.58 -17.08
N PRO A 118 2.12 -5.49 -16.72
CA PRO A 118 2.35 -6.49 -15.70
C PRO A 118 3.57 -7.36 -16.00
N THR A 119 4.33 -7.70 -14.96
CA THR A 119 5.54 -8.55 -15.01
C THR A 119 6.70 -7.99 -15.82
N GLN A 120 6.62 -6.75 -16.29
CA GLN A 120 7.72 -6.08 -16.98
C GLN A 120 8.54 -5.24 -15.99
N VAL A 121 9.86 -5.26 -16.16
CA VAL A 121 10.80 -4.37 -15.46
C VAL A 121 11.70 -3.74 -16.51
N LEU A 122 11.28 -2.59 -17.05
CA LEU A 122 11.94 -1.93 -18.18
C LEU A 122 12.88 -0.81 -17.78
N CYS A 123 12.73 -0.26 -16.57
CA CYS A 123 13.38 1.00 -16.19
C CYS A 123 14.34 0.87 -14.99
N ASN A 124 14.84 -0.34 -14.71
CA ASN A 124 15.85 -0.47 -13.67
C ASN A 124 17.17 0.19 -14.08
N ASN A 125 17.66 1.10 -13.23
CA ASN A 125 18.85 1.93 -13.48
C ASN A 125 18.70 2.86 -14.70
N VAL A 126 17.50 3.37 -14.92
CA VAL A 126 17.20 4.36 -15.97
C VAL A 126 16.87 5.70 -15.31
N ASN A 127 17.62 6.75 -15.62
CA ASN A 127 17.44 8.10 -15.09
C ASN A 127 17.32 8.18 -13.56
N GLY A 128 18.01 7.30 -12.86
CA GLY A 128 17.99 7.23 -11.40
C GLY A 128 16.81 6.47 -10.80
N TRP A 129 15.98 5.83 -11.62
CA TRP A 129 14.91 4.95 -11.18
C TRP A 129 15.43 3.52 -11.01
N PHE A 130 14.98 2.86 -9.94
CA PHE A 130 15.39 1.50 -9.62
C PHE A 130 14.17 0.69 -9.18
N VAL A 131 14.04 -0.52 -9.70
CA VAL A 131 13.03 -1.46 -9.22
C VAL A 131 13.31 -1.80 -7.75
N VAL A 132 12.27 -1.86 -6.95
CA VAL A 132 12.38 -2.23 -5.53
C VAL A 132 12.58 -3.73 -5.43
N ARG A 133 13.79 -4.15 -5.07
CA ARG A 133 14.11 -5.55 -4.78
C ARG A 133 13.83 -5.85 -3.31
N VAL A 134 13.29 -7.01 -3.03
CA VAL A 134 12.92 -7.46 -1.69
C VAL A 134 13.42 -8.88 -1.42
N ARG A 135 13.53 -9.22 -0.14
CA ARG A 135 13.87 -10.57 0.35
C ARG A 135 12.66 -11.27 0.91
#